data_6ceb9308d65b1eeaad545212016e1cc2
#
_entry.id   6ceb9308d65b1eeaad545212016e1cc2
#
_cell.length_a   1.000
_cell.length_b   1.000
_cell.length_c   1.000
_cell.angle_alpha   90.00
_cell.angle_beta   90.00
_cell.angle_gamma   90.00
#
_symmetry.space_group_name_H-M   'P 1'
#
loop_
_entity.id
_entity.type
_entity.pdbx_description
1 polymer ?
#
loop_
_entity_poly.entity_id
_entity_poly.type
_entity_poly.pdbx_seq_one_letter_code
_entity_poly.pdbx_strand_id
1 'polypeptide(L)'
;MSLFGNKESVKGKKSLVIYFSRADENYAVGNIEKGNTEVIAEYIQEITGADLFKVEPVKPYSKNYKACCDEALEEKRQNARPELKEYLDNISAYEVIYIGSPIYWGTIPMSMFTQLEKLDFTGKLVKVFTTHEGSGLGNVVSDVKKICKGANVLDSLAIQGSLVHESKGKVENWIK
;
A
#
# COMPACT_ATOMS: atom_id res chain seq x y z
N MET A 1 12.29 35.10 4.03
CA MET A 1 11.22 34.12 3.72
C MET A 1 11.86 32.76 3.49
N SER A 2 11.72 31.85 4.45
CA SER A 2 12.33 30.51 4.37
C SER A 2 11.47 29.60 3.52
N LEU A 3 11.97 29.20 2.33
CA LEU A 3 11.33 28.28 1.40
C LEU A 3 11.72 26.82 1.68
N PHE A 4 12.11 26.50 2.89
CA PHE A 4 12.34 25.12 3.29
C PHE A 4 11.11 24.63 4.04
N GLY A 5 10.18 23.99 3.30
CA GLY A 5 9.17 23.16 3.92
C GLY A 5 9.89 22.15 4.80
N ASN A 6 9.62 22.16 6.11
CA ASN A 6 10.10 21.15 7.04
C ASN A 6 9.67 19.78 6.52
N LYS A 7 10.61 19.03 5.94
CA LYS A 7 10.39 17.60 5.65
C LYS A 7 10.25 16.92 7.01
N GLU A 8 9.04 16.59 7.37
CA GLU A 8 8.77 15.90 8.61
C GLU A 8 9.43 14.52 8.56
N SER A 9 10.34 14.26 9.52
CA SER A 9 11.12 13.02 9.55
C SER A 9 10.31 11.89 10.16
N VAL A 10 10.36 10.71 9.51
CA VAL A 10 9.77 9.47 10.04
C VAL A 10 10.74 8.67 10.91
N LYS A 11 12.00 9.08 10.97
CA LYS A 11 13.07 8.36 11.67
C LYS A 11 12.77 8.22 13.17
N GLY A 12 12.89 7.01 13.68
CA GLY A 12 12.72 6.69 15.11
C GLY A 12 11.28 6.69 15.60
N LYS A 13 10.31 6.95 14.73
CA LYS A 13 8.88 6.91 15.06
C LYS A 13 8.31 5.51 14.92
N LYS A 14 7.40 5.14 15.82
CA LYS A 14 6.72 3.84 15.75
C LYS A 14 5.85 3.78 14.51
N SER A 15 6.04 2.76 13.70
CA SER A 15 5.42 2.65 12.38
C SER A 15 4.70 1.32 12.14
N LEU A 16 3.73 1.38 11.24
CA LEU A 16 2.93 0.26 10.76
C LEU A 16 2.87 0.31 9.24
N VAL A 17 2.99 -0.84 8.59
CA VAL A 17 2.71 -1.00 7.16
C VAL A 17 1.36 -1.68 6.99
N ILE A 18 0.42 -0.99 6.38
CA ILE A 18 -0.87 -1.56 5.93
C ILE A 18 -0.75 -1.79 4.43
N TYR A 19 -0.88 -3.03 3.98
CA TYR A 19 -0.68 -3.33 2.57
C TYR A 19 -1.56 -4.47 2.07
N PHE A 20 -1.83 -4.41 0.77
CA PHE A 20 -2.38 -5.54 0.01
C PHE A 20 -1.30 -6.07 -0.92
N SER A 21 -1.19 -7.38 -1.03
CA SER A 21 -0.28 -8.04 -1.96
C SER A 21 -0.88 -9.34 -2.46
N ARG A 22 -0.61 -9.67 -3.72
CA ARG A 22 -1.11 -10.90 -4.33
C ARG A 22 0.06 -11.68 -4.95
N ALA A 23 0.19 -12.93 -4.53
CA ALA A 23 1.03 -13.94 -5.17
C ALA A 23 0.34 -14.46 -6.45
N ASP A 24 0.74 -15.62 -6.92
CA ASP A 24 0.21 -16.30 -8.11
C ASP A 24 0.56 -15.57 -9.43
N GLU A 25 -0.26 -15.72 -10.45
CA GLU A 25 0.01 -15.12 -11.77
C GLU A 25 -0.18 -13.60 -11.73
N ASN A 26 0.89 -12.87 -12.03
CA ASN A 26 0.92 -11.42 -12.10
C ASN A 26 1.46 -10.94 -13.45
N TYR A 27 1.06 -9.74 -13.86
CA TYR A 27 1.52 -9.13 -15.10
C TYR A 27 3.05 -8.97 -15.10
N ALA A 28 3.67 -9.25 -16.23
CA ALA A 28 5.10 -9.15 -16.50
C ALA A 28 6.02 -10.08 -15.68
N VAL A 29 5.63 -10.51 -14.48
CA VAL A 29 6.48 -11.35 -13.61
C VAL A 29 6.04 -12.82 -13.56
N GLY A 30 4.89 -13.16 -14.16
CA GLY A 30 4.36 -14.52 -14.17
C GLY A 30 3.89 -15.00 -12.79
N ASN A 31 4.01 -16.29 -12.54
CA ASN A 31 3.67 -16.88 -11.24
C ASN A 31 4.75 -16.58 -10.20
N ILE A 32 4.36 -15.93 -9.11
CA ILE A 32 5.24 -15.60 -8.00
C ILE A 32 4.68 -16.14 -6.69
N GLU A 33 5.55 -16.62 -5.81
CA GLU A 33 5.16 -17.16 -4.50
C GLU A 33 4.84 -16.06 -3.48
N LYS A 34 5.53 -14.93 -3.62
CA LYS A 34 5.34 -13.74 -2.78
C LYS A 34 5.03 -12.54 -3.67
N GLY A 35 3.93 -11.85 -3.39
CA GLY A 35 3.54 -10.67 -4.17
C GLY A 35 4.56 -9.53 -4.07
N ASN A 36 4.65 -8.73 -5.13
CA ASN A 36 5.62 -7.64 -5.24
C ASN A 36 5.48 -6.61 -4.11
N THR A 37 4.26 -6.25 -3.74
CA THR A 37 4.00 -5.28 -2.66
C THR A 37 4.49 -5.80 -1.30
N GLU A 38 4.34 -7.10 -1.05
CA GLU A 38 4.83 -7.74 0.18
C GLU A 38 6.34 -7.67 0.32
N VAL A 39 7.07 -7.83 -0.77
CA VAL A 39 8.54 -7.67 -0.77
C VAL A 39 8.93 -6.27 -0.28
N ILE A 40 8.26 -5.23 -0.77
CA ILE A 40 8.54 -3.86 -0.33
C ILE A 40 8.14 -3.64 1.14
N ALA A 41 6.99 -4.19 1.56
CA ALA A 41 6.55 -4.11 2.95
C ALA A 41 7.58 -4.74 3.91
N GLU A 42 8.16 -5.88 3.54
CA GLU A 42 9.22 -6.54 4.31
C GLU A 42 10.50 -5.71 4.36
N TYR A 43 10.89 -5.05 3.27
CA TYR A 43 12.02 -4.11 3.30
C TYR A 43 11.79 -2.95 4.26
N ILE A 44 10.60 -2.37 4.28
CA ILE A 44 10.25 -1.32 5.24
C ILE A 44 10.37 -1.85 6.67
N GLN A 45 9.87 -3.05 6.95
CA GLN A 45 10.00 -3.70 8.26
C GLN A 45 11.48 -3.89 8.66
N GLU A 46 12.30 -4.42 7.77
CA GLU A 46 13.73 -4.61 8.04
C GLU A 46 14.47 -3.29 8.35
N ILE A 47 14.10 -2.22 7.66
CA ILE A 47 14.76 -0.91 7.78
C ILE A 47 14.28 -0.15 9.02
N THR A 48 12.98 -0.23 9.35
CA THR A 48 12.34 0.64 10.35
C THR A 48 11.92 -0.07 11.62
N GLY A 49 11.81 -1.40 11.61
CA GLY A 49 11.17 -2.17 12.68
C GLY A 49 9.65 -2.06 12.68
N ALA A 50 9.04 -1.58 11.59
CA ALA A 50 7.59 -1.45 11.49
C ALA A 50 6.86 -2.77 11.69
N ASP A 51 5.67 -2.70 12.28
CA ASP A 51 4.73 -3.81 12.26
C ASP A 51 4.09 -3.93 10.87
N LEU A 52 3.69 -5.13 10.49
CA LEU A 52 3.02 -5.40 9.21
C LEU A 52 1.57 -5.81 9.43
N PHE A 53 0.67 -5.25 8.65
CA PHE A 53 -0.71 -5.69 8.56
C PHE A 53 -1.09 -5.91 7.09
N LYS A 54 -1.27 -7.17 6.71
CA LYS A 54 -1.69 -7.55 5.36
C LYS A 54 -3.20 -7.56 5.27
N VAL A 55 -3.74 -6.78 4.36
CA VAL A 55 -5.17 -6.76 4.07
C VAL A 55 -5.51 -7.96 3.19
N GLU A 56 -6.33 -8.87 3.70
CA GLU A 56 -6.75 -10.06 2.97
C GLU A 56 -8.28 -10.18 2.92
N PRO A 57 -8.89 -10.17 1.74
CA PRO A 57 -10.31 -10.43 1.62
C PRO A 57 -10.64 -11.89 1.96
N VAL A 58 -11.81 -12.13 2.55
CA VAL A 58 -12.32 -13.49 2.84
C VAL A 58 -12.39 -14.31 1.55
N LYS A 59 -12.88 -13.71 0.47
CA LYS A 59 -12.86 -14.30 -0.86
C LYS A 59 -11.61 -13.83 -1.61
N PRO A 60 -10.58 -14.68 -1.75
CA PRO A 60 -9.38 -14.29 -2.47
C PRO A 60 -9.67 -14.10 -3.95
N TYR A 61 -8.89 -13.24 -4.62
CA TYR A 61 -8.93 -13.12 -6.07
C TYR A 61 -8.44 -14.41 -6.74
N SER A 62 -8.92 -14.65 -7.95
CA SER A 62 -8.44 -15.77 -8.78
C SER A 62 -6.92 -15.78 -8.90
N LYS A 63 -6.35 -16.98 -8.96
CA LYS A 63 -4.91 -17.17 -9.24
C LYS A 63 -4.55 -16.79 -10.68
N ASN A 64 -5.49 -16.92 -11.60
CA ASN A 64 -5.33 -16.48 -12.98
C ASN A 64 -5.37 -14.95 -13.05
N TYR A 65 -4.41 -14.37 -13.75
CA TYR A 65 -4.27 -12.92 -13.86
C TYR A 65 -5.49 -12.23 -14.48
N LYS A 66 -5.96 -12.75 -15.62
CA LYS A 66 -7.11 -12.17 -16.33
C LYS A 66 -8.38 -12.21 -15.48
N ALA A 67 -8.67 -13.36 -14.87
CA ALA A 67 -9.83 -13.51 -14.00
C ALA A 67 -9.75 -12.56 -12.78
N CYS A 68 -8.58 -12.41 -12.19
CA CYS A 68 -8.34 -11.43 -11.13
C CYS A 68 -8.64 -10.00 -11.60
N CYS A 69 -8.20 -9.62 -12.80
CA CYS A 69 -8.50 -8.32 -13.38
C CYS A 69 -10.02 -8.09 -13.55
N ASP A 70 -10.74 -9.08 -14.04
CA ASP A 70 -12.18 -9.01 -14.25
C ASP A 70 -12.95 -8.88 -12.91
N GLU A 71 -12.56 -9.66 -11.90
CA GLU A 71 -13.11 -9.57 -10.54
C GLU A 71 -12.87 -8.19 -9.91
N ALA A 72 -11.65 -7.68 -10.03
CA ALA A 72 -11.28 -6.37 -9.50
C ALA A 72 -12.02 -5.23 -10.21
N LEU A 73 -12.26 -5.35 -11.52
CA LEU A 73 -13.05 -4.36 -12.26
C LEU A 73 -14.50 -4.33 -11.81
N GLU A 74 -15.10 -5.51 -11.60
CA GLU A 74 -16.48 -5.60 -11.12
C GLU A 74 -16.63 -5.02 -9.72
N GLU A 75 -15.72 -5.34 -8.79
CA GLU A 75 -15.69 -4.73 -7.46
C GLU A 75 -15.60 -3.20 -7.53
N LYS A 76 -14.76 -2.69 -8.42
CA LYS A 76 -14.61 -1.24 -8.61
C LYS A 76 -15.89 -0.60 -9.15
N ARG A 77 -16.54 -1.23 -10.14
CA ARG A 77 -17.81 -0.76 -10.71
C ARG A 77 -18.92 -0.68 -9.67
N GLN A 78 -18.97 -1.67 -8.80
CA GLN A 78 -19.96 -1.75 -7.71
C GLN A 78 -19.56 -0.89 -6.50
N ASN A 79 -18.40 -0.27 -6.50
CA ASN A 79 -17.81 0.40 -5.34
C ASN A 79 -17.87 -0.52 -4.09
N ALA A 80 -17.48 -1.77 -4.28
CA ALA A 80 -17.60 -2.83 -3.29
C ALA A 80 -16.70 -2.58 -2.06
N ARG A 81 -17.10 -3.13 -0.92
CA ARG A 81 -16.30 -3.20 0.30
C ARG A 81 -16.16 -4.66 0.73
N PRO A 82 -15.27 -5.42 0.07
CA PRO A 82 -15.08 -6.84 0.39
C PRO A 82 -14.81 -7.06 1.87
N GLU A 83 -15.43 -8.10 2.42
CA GLU A 83 -15.17 -8.54 3.79
C GLU A 83 -13.73 -9.03 3.92
N LEU A 84 -13.08 -8.71 5.03
CA LEU A 84 -11.70 -9.09 5.32
C LEU A 84 -11.64 -10.25 6.30
N LYS A 85 -10.58 -11.08 6.19
CA LYS A 85 -10.29 -12.15 7.14
C LYS A 85 -10.01 -11.61 8.54
N GLU A 86 -9.32 -10.49 8.61
CA GLU A 86 -8.99 -9.78 9.84
C GLU A 86 -9.13 -8.28 9.62
N TYR A 87 -9.47 -7.56 10.67
CA TYR A 87 -9.57 -6.11 10.68
C TYR A 87 -8.60 -5.51 11.68
N LEU A 88 -7.95 -4.45 11.27
CA LEU A 88 -7.23 -3.56 12.17
C LEU A 88 -8.21 -2.51 12.70
N ASP A 89 -8.45 -2.49 14.00
CA ASP A 89 -9.50 -1.64 14.59
C ASP A 89 -9.03 -0.23 14.93
N ASN A 90 -7.73 -0.07 15.24
CA ASN A 90 -7.15 1.24 15.51
C ASN A 90 -5.65 1.28 15.23
N ILE A 91 -5.14 2.48 15.03
CA ILE A 91 -3.72 2.75 14.77
C ILE A 91 -3.13 3.75 15.79
N SER A 92 -3.76 3.90 16.94
CA SER A 92 -3.37 4.89 17.95
C SER A 92 -1.93 4.74 18.45
N ALA A 93 -1.40 3.50 18.45
CA ALA A 93 -0.04 3.21 18.88
C ALA A 93 1.06 3.65 17.90
N TYR A 94 0.69 4.06 16.68
CA TYR A 94 1.63 4.35 15.59
C TYR A 94 1.63 5.83 15.24
N GLU A 95 2.80 6.38 14.97
CA GLU A 95 2.97 7.75 14.48
C GLU A 95 3.05 7.81 12.96
N VAL A 96 3.62 6.77 12.33
CA VAL A 96 3.83 6.65 10.88
C VAL A 96 3.08 5.45 10.34
N ILE A 97 2.29 5.67 9.30
CA ILE A 97 1.59 4.61 8.57
C ILE A 97 2.09 4.57 7.13
N TYR A 98 2.70 3.46 6.75
CA TYR A 98 3.00 3.15 5.36
C TYR A 98 1.80 2.42 4.75
N ILE A 99 1.36 2.87 3.59
CA ILE A 99 0.25 2.24 2.86
C ILE A 99 0.78 1.74 1.53
N GLY A 100 0.71 0.43 1.32
CA GLY A 100 1.25 -0.24 0.15
C GLY A 100 0.23 -1.02 -0.66
N SER A 101 0.30 -0.91 -1.99
CA SER A 101 -0.67 -1.54 -2.87
C SER A 101 -0.13 -1.74 -4.29
N PRO A 102 -0.57 -2.79 -4.99
CA PRO A 102 -0.53 -2.80 -6.45
C PRO A 102 -1.55 -1.80 -7.01
N ILE A 103 -1.52 -1.60 -8.31
CA ILE A 103 -2.50 -0.76 -9.02
C ILE A 103 -3.60 -1.66 -9.60
N TYR A 104 -4.80 -1.55 -9.06
CA TYR A 104 -5.99 -2.25 -9.54
C TYR A 104 -6.93 -1.26 -10.22
N TRP A 105 -6.91 -1.27 -11.55
CA TRP A 105 -7.71 -0.35 -12.37
C TRP A 105 -7.51 1.13 -11.99
N GLY A 106 -6.26 1.51 -11.83
CA GLY A 106 -5.84 2.89 -11.57
C GLY A 106 -5.80 3.30 -10.11
N THR A 107 -6.24 2.46 -9.18
CA THR A 107 -6.27 2.76 -7.75
C THR A 107 -5.90 1.54 -6.90
N ILE A 108 -6.13 1.61 -5.59
CA ILE A 108 -5.96 0.49 -4.66
C ILE A 108 -7.09 -0.53 -4.83
N PRO A 109 -6.88 -1.82 -4.49
CA PRO A 109 -7.97 -2.80 -4.43
C PRO A 109 -9.09 -2.36 -3.49
N MET A 110 -10.33 -2.75 -3.78
CA MET A 110 -11.49 -2.37 -2.96
C MET A 110 -11.40 -2.85 -1.52
N SER A 111 -10.73 -3.97 -1.27
CA SER A 111 -10.43 -4.47 0.09
C SER A 111 -9.59 -3.50 0.91
N MET A 112 -8.71 -2.74 0.27
CA MET A 112 -7.96 -1.68 0.95
C MET A 112 -8.87 -0.53 1.39
N PHE A 113 -9.86 -0.15 0.59
CA PHE A 113 -10.90 0.81 1.03
C PHE A 113 -11.64 0.30 2.25
N THR A 114 -12.01 -0.99 2.27
CA THR A 114 -12.68 -1.62 3.42
C THR A 114 -11.90 -1.39 4.71
N GLN A 115 -10.59 -1.60 4.70
CA GLN A 115 -9.75 -1.46 5.90
C GLN A 115 -9.48 -0.01 6.24
N LEU A 116 -9.05 0.78 5.26
CA LEU A 116 -8.60 2.15 5.52
C LEU A 116 -9.73 3.07 5.99
N GLU A 117 -10.94 2.89 5.49
CA GLU A 117 -12.10 3.69 5.89
C GLU A 117 -12.52 3.50 7.36
N LYS A 118 -12.07 2.43 8.02
CA LYS A 118 -12.36 2.14 9.44
C LYS A 118 -11.40 2.84 10.42
N LEU A 119 -10.32 3.43 9.93
CA LEU A 119 -9.24 3.94 10.77
C LEU A 119 -9.27 5.47 10.87
N ASP A 120 -8.85 5.99 12.01
CA ASP A 120 -8.64 7.41 12.22
C ASP A 120 -7.16 7.76 11.97
N PHE A 121 -6.92 8.47 10.87
CA PHE A 121 -5.60 8.91 10.47
C PHE A 121 -5.23 10.31 10.96
N THR A 122 -6.06 10.96 11.77
CA THR A 122 -5.82 12.33 12.25
C THR A 122 -4.46 12.43 12.94
N GLY A 123 -3.63 13.36 12.46
CA GLY A 123 -2.28 13.61 13.00
C GLY A 123 -1.22 12.57 12.63
N LYS A 124 -1.57 11.55 11.84
CA LYS A 124 -0.59 10.55 11.40
C LYS A 124 0.25 11.06 10.23
N LEU A 125 1.50 10.62 10.18
CA LEU A 125 2.35 10.73 9.00
C LEU A 125 2.06 9.52 8.11
N VAL A 126 1.70 9.77 6.86
CA VAL A 126 1.36 8.71 5.90
C VAL A 126 2.34 8.74 4.74
N LYS A 127 2.95 7.60 4.43
CA LYS A 127 3.78 7.40 3.24
C LYS A 127 3.18 6.29 2.40
N VAL A 128 2.96 6.57 1.11
CA VAL A 128 2.33 5.65 0.17
C VAL A 128 3.38 5.04 -0.74
N PHE A 129 3.31 3.73 -0.95
CA PHE A 129 4.10 3.06 -1.97
C PHE A 129 3.24 2.17 -2.86
N THR A 130 3.61 2.09 -4.12
CA THR A 130 2.94 1.22 -5.10
C THR A 130 3.93 0.29 -5.77
N THR A 131 3.43 -0.87 -6.18
CA THR A 131 4.10 -1.75 -7.12
C THR A 131 3.30 -1.80 -8.42
N HIS A 132 3.96 -1.65 -9.56
CA HIS A 132 3.32 -1.48 -10.86
C HIS A 132 4.17 -2.05 -12.00
N GLU A 133 3.59 -2.13 -13.20
CA GLU A 133 4.31 -2.44 -14.43
C GLU A 133 4.03 -1.36 -15.50
N GLY A 134 4.19 -0.09 -15.12
CA GLY A 134 4.06 1.06 -16.01
C GLY A 134 3.06 2.13 -15.54
N SER A 135 2.16 1.80 -14.60
CA SER A 135 1.13 2.72 -14.11
C SER A 135 1.64 3.73 -13.06
N GLY A 136 2.83 3.51 -12.52
CA GLY A 136 3.39 4.38 -11.48
C GLY A 136 2.55 4.40 -10.22
N LEU A 137 2.11 5.59 -9.81
CA LEU A 137 1.24 5.78 -8.64
C LEU A 137 -0.26 5.73 -8.97
N GLY A 138 -0.63 5.82 -10.25
CA GLY A 138 -2.03 5.92 -10.65
C GLY A 138 -2.77 6.99 -9.85
N ASN A 139 -3.99 6.69 -9.40
CA ASN A 139 -4.79 7.55 -8.54
C ASN A 139 -4.63 7.21 -7.03
N VAL A 140 -3.69 6.33 -6.68
CA VAL A 140 -3.56 5.79 -5.31
C VAL A 140 -3.34 6.89 -4.28
N VAL A 141 -2.41 7.80 -4.53
CA VAL A 141 -2.11 8.89 -3.57
C VAL A 141 -3.32 9.80 -3.37
N SER A 142 -4.00 10.16 -4.44
CA SER A 142 -5.20 11.00 -4.41
C SER A 142 -6.32 10.32 -3.61
N ASP A 143 -6.55 9.03 -3.83
CA ASP A 143 -7.57 8.27 -3.14
C ASP A 143 -7.23 8.05 -1.67
N VAL A 144 -5.97 7.74 -1.36
CA VAL A 144 -5.49 7.65 0.04
C VAL A 144 -5.67 8.97 0.78
N LYS A 145 -5.36 10.10 0.16
CA LYS A 145 -5.58 11.43 0.76
C LYS A 145 -7.05 11.68 1.10
N LYS A 146 -7.96 11.21 0.25
CA LYS A 146 -9.41 11.35 0.50
C LYS A 146 -9.88 10.46 1.66
N ILE A 147 -9.33 9.26 1.78
CA ILE A 147 -9.68 8.31 2.86
C ILE A 147 -9.04 8.73 4.17
N CYS A 148 -7.76 9.05 4.16
CA CYS A 148 -6.96 9.35 5.35
C CYS A 148 -7.07 10.83 5.75
N LYS A 149 -8.27 11.32 5.96
CA LYS A 149 -8.52 12.71 6.37
C LYS A 149 -7.78 13.05 7.65
N GLY A 150 -7.17 14.24 7.68
CA GLY A 150 -6.41 14.69 8.82
C GLY A 150 -4.99 14.17 8.93
N ALA A 151 -4.58 13.26 8.04
CA ALA A 151 -3.20 12.81 7.94
C ALA A 151 -2.33 13.83 7.20
N ASN A 152 -1.04 13.83 7.54
CA ASN A 152 -0.02 14.48 6.73
C ASN A 152 0.58 13.43 5.78
N VAL A 153 0.18 13.48 4.51
CA VAL A 153 0.66 12.56 3.46
C VAL A 153 1.95 13.09 2.89
N LEU A 154 3.03 12.38 3.16
CA LEU A 154 4.39 12.70 2.71
C LEU A 154 4.64 12.22 1.27
N ASP A 155 5.91 12.26 0.84
CA ASP A 155 6.32 11.77 -0.48
C ASP A 155 6.03 10.29 -0.67
N SER A 156 5.74 9.91 -1.92
CA SER A 156 5.33 8.57 -2.32
C SER A 156 6.43 7.86 -3.10
N LEU A 157 6.37 6.53 -3.13
CA LEU A 157 7.32 5.68 -3.87
C LEU A 157 6.57 4.76 -4.81
N ALA A 158 6.96 4.72 -6.09
CA ALA A 158 6.49 3.75 -7.05
C ALA A 158 7.63 2.83 -7.47
N ILE A 159 7.45 1.52 -7.35
CA ILE A 159 8.42 0.51 -7.72
C ILE A 159 7.84 -0.40 -8.80
N GLN A 160 8.57 -0.56 -9.88
CA GLN A 160 8.20 -1.54 -10.91
C GLN A 160 8.30 -2.95 -10.35
N GLY A 161 7.26 -3.77 -10.52
CA GLY A 161 7.15 -5.09 -9.92
C GLY A 161 8.30 -6.03 -10.30
N SER A 162 8.73 -6.00 -11.57
CA SER A 162 9.88 -6.77 -12.04
C SER A 162 11.23 -6.37 -11.39
N LEU A 163 11.29 -5.24 -10.71
CA LEU A 163 12.51 -4.71 -10.07
C LEU A 163 12.44 -4.70 -8.53
N VAL A 164 11.41 -5.29 -7.92
CA VAL A 164 11.24 -5.22 -6.46
C VAL A 164 12.40 -5.82 -5.70
N HIS A 165 12.97 -6.93 -6.16
CA HIS A 165 14.10 -7.61 -5.50
C HIS A 165 15.40 -6.81 -5.54
N GLU A 166 15.50 -5.81 -6.39
CA GLU A 166 16.67 -4.91 -6.52
C GLU A 166 16.42 -3.54 -5.90
N SER A 167 15.24 -3.32 -5.29
CA SER A 167 14.77 -1.98 -4.91
C SER A 167 15.01 -1.60 -3.45
N LYS A 168 15.63 -2.46 -2.64
CA LYS A 168 15.83 -2.19 -1.20
C LYS A 168 16.52 -0.85 -0.95
N GLY A 169 17.56 -0.52 -1.74
CA GLY A 169 18.25 0.77 -1.64
C GLY A 169 17.35 1.98 -1.93
N LYS A 170 16.43 1.86 -2.90
CA LYS A 170 15.44 2.92 -3.18
C LYS A 170 14.47 3.10 -2.01
N VAL A 171 14.02 2.00 -1.41
CA VAL A 171 13.13 2.03 -0.23
C VAL A 171 13.85 2.70 0.93
N GLU A 172 15.09 2.33 1.19
CA GLU A 172 15.92 2.92 2.25
C GLU A 172 16.09 4.44 2.06
N ASN A 173 16.40 4.89 0.85
CA ASN A 173 16.53 6.31 0.53
C ASN A 173 15.20 7.07 0.68
N TRP A 174 14.09 6.45 0.32
CA TRP A 174 12.77 7.04 0.44
C TRP A 174 12.34 7.22 1.91
N ILE A 175 12.72 6.29 2.78
CA ILE A 175 12.37 6.34 4.22
C ILE A 175 13.16 7.45 4.95
N LYS A 176 14.37 7.79 4.50
CA LYS A 176 15.18 8.89 5.06
C LYS A 176 14.51 10.24 4.82
#